data_5cfce1028ff30bc2cc777ca690052765
#
_entry.id   5cfce1028ff30bc2cc777ca690052765
#
_cell.length_a   1.000
_cell.length_b   1.000
_cell.length_c   1.000
_cell.angle_alpha   90.00
_cell.angle_beta   90.00
_cell.angle_gamma   90.00
#
_symmetry.space_group_name_H-M   'P 1'
#
loop_
_entity.id
_entity.type
_entity.pdbx_description
1 polymer ?
#
loop_
_entity_poly.entity_id
_entity_poly.type
_entity_poly.pdbx_seq_one_letter_code
_entity_poly.pdbx_strand_id
1 'polypeptide(L)'
;MLGFTNIVGNLSPLPELVLWRDPVARSGEEAMAVDEALLEWGRKPVLRAYRWAEPTVTYGYFDEEATARAIFPGEELHFVRRWTGGGIVDHRQDIPFTLAMHRKGEKERPSSAVLYRWIHGALARVLRDCGVECVMLDGDAPDGGRACFSSPVTSDLVFPGGEKLAGGGQRRVRGGVLHQGSIQNCLLPSGWDELLAARLAEKHSLCVDAELFPGMNARVE
;
A
#
# COMPACT_ATOMS: atom_id res chain seq x y z
N MET A 1 23.15 -6.79 23.41
CA MET A 1 22.76 -7.85 22.46
C MET A 1 21.27 -8.11 22.63
N LEU A 2 20.43 -7.42 21.89
CA LEU A 2 18.98 -7.67 21.87
C LEU A 2 18.73 -8.68 20.75
N GLY A 3 18.24 -9.86 21.15
CA GLY A 3 17.97 -10.97 20.24
C GLY A 3 16.84 -10.60 19.27
N PHE A 4 17.14 -10.56 18.00
CA PHE A 4 16.17 -10.46 16.92
C PHE A 4 15.43 -11.79 16.81
N THR A 5 14.29 -11.89 17.47
CA THR A 5 13.35 -12.99 17.21
C THR A 5 12.68 -12.72 15.86
N ASN A 6 13.03 -13.54 14.87
CA ASN A 6 12.36 -13.63 13.56
C ASN A 6 10.90 -14.10 13.74
N ILE A 7 9.97 -13.20 14.01
CA ILE A 7 8.55 -13.48 13.93
C ILE A 7 7.98 -12.65 12.76
N VAL A 8 8.40 -13.01 11.56
CA VAL A 8 7.60 -12.72 10.36
C VAL A 8 6.43 -13.69 10.45
N GLY A 9 5.18 -13.20 10.52
CA GLY A 9 4.01 -14.07 10.48
C GLY A 9 4.16 -15.04 9.31
N ASN A 10 4.10 -16.35 9.58
CA ASN A 10 4.40 -17.45 8.65
C ASN A 10 3.31 -17.56 7.55
N LEU A 11 3.13 -16.52 6.73
CA LEU A 11 2.39 -16.68 5.49
C LEU A 11 3.36 -17.13 4.40
N SER A 12 2.99 -18.21 3.72
CA SER A 12 3.68 -18.65 2.52
C SER A 12 3.54 -17.58 1.42
N PRO A 13 4.54 -17.46 0.54
CA PRO A 13 4.42 -16.63 -0.65
C PRO A 13 3.18 -17.02 -1.47
N LEU A 14 2.64 -16.08 -2.21
CA LEU A 14 1.59 -16.35 -3.19
C LEU A 14 2.14 -17.28 -4.28
N PRO A 15 1.39 -18.27 -4.77
CA PRO A 15 1.88 -19.11 -5.88
C PRO A 15 2.23 -18.31 -7.15
N GLU A 16 1.41 -17.28 -7.43
CA GLU A 16 1.62 -16.37 -8.56
C GLU A 16 1.17 -14.96 -8.24
N LEU A 17 1.73 -13.96 -8.93
CA LEU A 17 1.40 -12.54 -8.79
C LEU A 17 1.59 -11.85 -10.15
N VAL A 18 0.71 -10.94 -10.51
CA VAL A 18 0.94 -9.99 -11.58
C VAL A 18 1.52 -8.71 -10.98
N LEU A 19 2.74 -8.35 -11.38
CA LEU A 19 3.28 -7.02 -11.13
C LEU A 19 2.80 -6.12 -12.25
N TRP A 20 1.95 -5.16 -11.94
CA TRP A 20 1.49 -4.17 -12.89
C TRP A 20 2.14 -2.82 -12.62
N ARG A 21 3.05 -2.41 -13.52
CA ARG A 21 3.53 -1.02 -13.56
C ARG A 21 2.53 -0.21 -14.36
N ASP A 22 1.60 0.47 -13.67
CA ASP A 22 0.62 1.31 -14.31
C ASP A 22 1.33 2.45 -15.06
N PRO A 23 1.34 2.45 -16.39
CA PRO A 23 2.10 3.44 -17.16
C PRO A 23 1.44 4.82 -17.13
N VAL A 24 0.16 4.88 -16.75
CA VAL A 24 -0.63 6.11 -16.70
C VAL A 24 -0.54 6.72 -15.31
N ALA A 25 -0.13 7.99 -15.23
CA ALA A 25 -0.33 8.78 -14.02
C ALA A 25 -1.83 9.09 -13.90
N ARG A 26 -2.41 8.81 -12.73
CA ARG A 26 -3.87 8.90 -12.53
C ARG A 26 -4.25 9.96 -11.52
N SER A 27 -5.42 10.58 -11.72
CA SER A 27 -6.05 11.39 -10.68
C SER A 27 -6.33 10.54 -9.43
N GLY A 28 -6.67 11.20 -8.34
CA GLY A 28 -7.01 10.50 -7.10
C GLY A 28 -8.21 9.57 -7.26
N GLU A 29 -9.26 10.04 -7.91
CA GLU A 29 -10.49 9.29 -8.18
C GLU A 29 -10.23 8.10 -9.12
N GLU A 30 -9.47 8.33 -10.20
CA GLU A 30 -9.08 7.26 -11.12
C GLU A 30 -8.26 6.17 -10.43
N ALA A 31 -7.29 6.56 -9.59
CA ALA A 31 -6.47 5.62 -8.85
C ALA A 31 -7.32 4.73 -7.92
N MET A 32 -8.33 5.31 -7.25
CA MET A 32 -9.25 4.57 -6.39
C MET A 32 -10.19 3.67 -7.20
N ALA A 33 -10.70 4.14 -8.34
CA ALA A 33 -11.55 3.33 -9.24
C ALA A 33 -10.79 2.11 -9.79
N VAL A 34 -9.52 2.29 -10.15
CA VAL A 34 -8.65 1.18 -10.59
C VAL A 34 -8.42 0.17 -9.46
N ASP A 35 -8.14 0.62 -8.25
CA ASP A 35 -7.92 -0.25 -7.11
C ASP A 35 -9.17 -1.08 -6.75
N GLU A 36 -10.37 -0.47 -6.85
CA GLU A 36 -11.63 -1.18 -6.69
C GLU A 36 -11.83 -2.22 -7.80
N ALA A 37 -11.58 -1.83 -9.04
CA ALA A 37 -11.69 -2.72 -10.20
C ALA A 37 -10.74 -3.93 -10.09
N LEU A 38 -9.51 -3.74 -9.58
CA LEU A 38 -8.57 -4.83 -9.31
C LEU A 38 -9.12 -5.79 -8.26
N LEU A 39 -9.74 -5.26 -7.19
CA LEU A 39 -10.35 -6.08 -6.16
C LEU A 39 -11.55 -6.89 -6.68
N GLU A 40 -12.35 -6.33 -7.58
CA GLU A 40 -13.49 -7.01 -8.20
C GLU A 40 -13.07 -8.03 -9.28
N TRP A 41 -12.05 -7.71 -10.06
CA TRP A 41 -11.55 -8.59 -11.12
C TRP A 41 -11.17 -9.98 -10.61
N GLY A 42 -10.47 -10.06 -9.50
CA GLY A 42 -10.35 -11.25 -8.67
C GLY A 42 -9.81 -12.52 -9.31
N ARG A 43 -9.11 -12.45 -10.43
CA ARG A 43 -8.58 -13.64 -11.11
C ARG A 43 -7.24 -14.05 -10.57
N LYS A 44 -6.34 -13.09 -10.36
CA LYS A 44 -4.98 -13.27 -9.84
C LYS A 44 -4.66 -12.16 -8.84
N PRO A 45 -3.76 -12.39 -7.88
CA PRO A 45 -3.19 -11.30 -7.10
C PRO A 45 -2.45 -10.31 -8.02
N VAL A 46 -2.61 -9.03 -7.73
CA VAL A 46 -1.97 -7.94 -8.48
C VAL A 46 -1.25 -7.02 -7.51
N LEU A 47 0.06 -6.83 -7.73
CA LEU A 47 0.83 -5.73 -7.16
C LEU A 47 0.89 -4.62 -8.20
N ARG A 48 0.24 -3.50 -7.93
CA ARG A 48 0.23 -2.30 -8.76
C ARG A 48 1.22 -1.29 -8.20
N ALA A 49 2.19 -0.84 -9.00
CA ALA A 49 3.01 0.33 -8.77
C ALA A 49 2.52 1.44 -9.70
N TYR A 50 2.25 2.64 -9.17
CA TYR A 50 1.62 3.71 -9.95
C TYR A 50 2.11 5.11 -9.54
N ARG A 51 1.60 6.14 -10.19
CA ARG A 51 1.93 7.54 -9.92
C ARG A 51 0.65 8.38 -9.93
N TRP A 52 0.64 9.42 -9.11
CA TRP A 52 -0.40 10.45 -9.12
C TRP A 52 -0.18 11.41 -10.28
N ALA A 53 -1.28 11.84 -10.93
CA ALA A 53 -1.26 12.86 -11.98
C ALA A 53 -1.12 14.28 -11.41
N GLU A 54 -1.53 14.46 -10.16
CA GLU A 54 -1.67 15.76 -9.51
C GLU A 54 -1.36 15.66 -8.00
N PRO A 55 -1.05 16.78 -7.34
CA PRO A 55 -0.87 16.82 -5.89
C PRO A 55 -2.13 16.33 -5.16
N THR A 56 -2.04 15.14 -4.57
CA THR A 56 -3.18 14.44 -3.97
C THR A 56 -2.97 14.22 -2.48
N VAL A 57 -4.05 14.39 -1.72
CA VAL A 57 -4.17 13.95 -0.33
C VAL A 57 -5.29 12.93 -0.26
N THR A 58 -5.03 11.78 0.35
CA THR A 58 -6.09 10.81 0.58
C THR A 58 -6.45 10.73 2.06
N TYR A 59 -7.73 10.45 2.34
CA TYR A 59 -8.23 10.22 3.68
C TYR A 59 -8.91 8.85 3.77
N GLY A 60 -8.90 8.26 4.96
CA GLY A 60 -9.43 6.91 5.18
C GLY A 60 -10.93 6.82 4.95
N TYR A 61 -11.42 5.61 4.71
CA TYR A 61 -12.83 5.35 4.42
C TYR A 61 -13.81 5.92 5.48
N PHE A 62 -13.38 5.95 6.74
CA PHE A 62 -14.17 6.43 7.88
C PHE A 62 -13.90 7.88 8.26
N ASP A 63 -12.96 8.54 7.57
CA ASP A 63 -12.62 9.94 7.82
C ASP A 63 -13.50 10.88 6.97
N GLU A 64 -13.50 12.15 7.36
CA GLU A 64 -14.22 13.21 6.65
C GLU A 64 -13.22 14.09 5.87
N GLU A 65 -13.59 14.51 4.68
CA GLU A 65 -12.79 15.40 3.84
C GLU A 65 -12.47 16.72 4.56
N ALA A 66 -13.42 17.26 5.31
CA ALA A 66 -13.23 18.48 6.08
C ALA A 66 -12.06 18.37 7.07
N THR A 67 -11.87 17.19 7.68
CA THR A 67 -10.73 16.93 8.56
C THR A 67 -9.41 16.92 7.79
N ALA A 68 -9.39 16.34 6.58
CA ALA A 68 -8.21 16.35 5.74
C ALA A 68 -7.86 17.78 5.28
N ARG A 69 -8.84 18.55 4.84
CA ARG A 69 -8.64 19.95 4.43
C ARG A 69 -8.14 20.85 5.57
N ALA A 70 -8.56 20.59 6.79
CA ALA A 70 -8.10 21.37 7.94
C ALA A 70 -6.60 21.20 8.26
N ILE A 71 -5.98 20.11 7.79
CA ILE A 71 -4.53 19.87 7.97
C ILE A 71 -3.71 20.64 6.92
N PHE A 72 -4.28 20.92 5.75
CA PHE A 72 -3.61 21.61 4.63
C PHE A 72 -4.36 22.90 4.23
N PRO A 73 -4.45 23.90 5.13
CA PRO A 73 -5.22 25.12 4.87
C PRO A 73 -4.56 25.96 3.75
N GLY A 74 -5.36 26.36 2.76
CA GLY A 74 -4.93 27.25 1.69
C GLY A 74 -4.06 26.61 0.61
N GLU A 75 -3.88 25.28 0.64
CA GLU A 75 -3.15 24.57 -0.41
C GLU A 75 -4.12 24.07 -1.50
N GLU A 76 -3.70 24.20 -2.77
CA GLU A 76 -4.42 23.62 -3.91
C GLU A 76 -4.09 22.13 -4.03
N LEU A 77 -4.88 21.30 -3.36
CA LEU A 77 -4.71 19.84 -3.31
C LEU A 77 -6.02 19.15 -3.67
N HIS A 78 -5.90 18.00 -4.33
CA HIS A 78 -7.01 17.11 -4.59
C HIS A 78 -7.21 16.18 -3.39
N PHE A 79 -8.40 16.15 -2.82
CA PHE A 79 -8.73 15.34 -1.64
C PHE A 79 -9.62 14.18 -2.02
N VAL A 80 -9.15 12.96 -1.84
CA VAL A 80 -9.84 11.75 -2.27
C VAL A 80 -9.99 10.75 -1.14
N ARG A 81 -11.18 10.16 -1.02
CA ARG A 81 -11.47 9.10 -0.05
C ARG A 81 -10.90 7.76 -0.54
N ARG A 82 -10.09 7.10 0.29
CA ARG A 82 -9.63 5.75 0.00
C ARG A 82 -10.71 4.70 0.27
N TRP A 83 -10.60 3.56 -0.40
CA TRP A 83 -11.38 2.37 -0.10
C TRP A 83 -10.97 1.70 1.22
N THR A 84 -9.76 1.94 1.68
CA THR A 84 -9.17 1.39 2.90
C THR A 84 -9.33 2.34 4.07
N GLY A 85 -9.25 1.83 5.29
CA GLY A 85 -9.14 2.66 6.49
C GLY A 85 -7.76 3.31 6.62
N GLY A 86 -7.49 3.89 7.77
CA GLY A 86 -6.28 4.63 8.10
C GLY A 86 -6.52 6.14 8.09
N GLY A 87 -5.55 6.93 8.52
CA GLY A 87 -5.65 8.39 8.59
C GLY A 87 -5.41 9.10 7.25
N ILE A 88 -5.00 10.35 7.32
CA ILE A 88 -4.80 11.23 6.17
C ILE A 88 -3.36 11.10 5.67
N VAL A 89 -3.17 10.96 4.36
CA VAL A 89 -1.86 10.76 3.72
C VAL A 89 -1.65 11.81 2.63
N ASP A 90 -0.52 12.52 2.71
CA ASP A 90 -0.03 13.41 1.67
C ASP A 90 0.78 12.59 0.65
N HIS A 91 0.38 12.66 -0.62
CA HIS A 91 0.99 11.89 -1.71
C HIS A 91 1.87 12.72 -2.64
N ARG A 92 2.21 13.94 -2.28
CA ARG A 92 3.01 14.82 -3.15
C ARG A 92 4.41 14.28 -3.46
N GLN A 93 4.97 13.48 -2.56
CA GLN A 93 6.34 12.95 -2.67
C GLN A 93 6.42 11.49 -2.21
N ASP A 94 5.40 10.70 -2.48
CA ASP A 94 5.39 9.30 -2.11
C ASP A 94 5.57 8.36 -3.31
N ILE A 95 5.78 7.10 -2.98
CA ILE A 95 5.75 5.98 -3.91
C ILE A 95 4.56 5.10 -3.53
N PRO A 96 3.42 5.28 -4.22
CA PRO A 96 2.22 4.51 -3.93
C PRO A 96 2.29 3.12 -4.54
N PHE A 97 1.71 2.16 -3.84
CA PHE A 97 1.48 0.82 -4.36
C PHE A 97 0.17 0.23 -3.82
N THR A 98 -0.38 -0.70 -4.57
CA THR A 98 -1.58 -1.45 -4.17
C THR A 98 -1.35 -2.94 -4.37
N LEU A 99 -1.73 -3.75 -3.38
CA LEU A 99 -1.80 -5.20 -3.49
C LEU A 99 -3.26 -5.64 -3.39
N ALA A 100 -3.82 -6.08 -4.50
CA ALA A 100 -5.14 -6.70 -4.55
C ALA A 100 -4.97 -8.22 -4.56
N MET A 101 -5.59 -8.90 -3.61
CA MET A 101 -5.47 -10.35 -3.47
C MET A 101 -6.85 -11.00 -3.39
N HIS A 102 -6.99 -12.12 -4.07
CA HIS A 102 -8.14 -13.00 -3.96
C HIS A 102 -7.69 -14.38 -3.47
N ARG A 103 -8.36 -14.87 -2.46
CA ARG A 103 -8.12 -16.20 -1.91
C ARG A 103 -9.44 -16.99 -1.96
N LYS A 104 -9.76 -17.53 -3.14
CA LYS A 104 -10.90 -18.43 -3.31
C LYS A 104 -10.57 -19.77 -2.67
N GLY A 105 -11.41 -20.22 -1.74
CA GLY A 105 -11.35 -21.59 -1.21
C GLY A 105 -10.48 -21.82 0.02
N GLU A 106 -9.81 -20.84 0.57
CA GLU A 106 -9.07 -21.01 1.82
C GLU A 106 -10.02 -21.03 3.01
N LYS A 107 -9.93 -22.09 3.81
CA LYS A 107 -10.73 -22.28 5.03
C LYS A 107 -10.35 -21.27 6.11
N GLU A 108 -9.09 -20.83 6.15
CA GLU A 108 -8.58 -19.85 7.10
C GLU A 108 -8.02 -18.63 6.37
N ARG A 109 -8.55 -17.47 6.70
CA ARG A 109 -8.06 -16.19 6.19
C ARG A 109 -7.16 -15.56 7.24
N PRO A 110 -5.92 -15.17 6.91
CA PRO A 110 -5.07 -14.46 7.86
C PRO A 110 -5.78 -13.19 8.34
N SER A 111 -5.58 -12.83 9.59
CA SER A 111 -6.09 -11.55 10.11
C SER A 111 -5.47 -10.36 9.36
N SER A 112 -6.11 -9.19 9.46
CA SER A 112 -5.55 -7.97 8.85
C SER A 112 -4.16 -7.66 9.39
N ALA A 113 -3.92 -7.85 10.69
CA ALA A 113 -2.62 -7.63 11.32
C ALA A 113 -1.53 -8.58 10.78
N VAL A 114 -1.86 -9.87 10.62
CA VAL A 114 -0.92 -10.86 10.05
C VAL A 114 -0.57 -10.51 8.61
N LEU A 115 -1.57 -10.14 7.81
CA LEU A 115 -1.37 -9.78 6.41
C LEU A 115 -0.58 -8.48 6.27
N TYR A 116 -0.89 -7.48 7.10
CA TYR A 116 -0.17 -6.22 7.15
C TYR A 116 1.31 -6.43 7.47
N ARG A 117 1.59 -7.18 8.54
CA ARG A 117 2.96 -7.54 8.95
C ARG A 117 3.71 -8.33 7.86
N TRP A 118 3.04 -9.21 7.14
CA TRP A 118 3.64 -9.97 6.05
C TRP A 118 4.04 -9.09 4.87
N ILE A 119 3.14 -8.19 4.41
CA ILE A 119 3.42 -7.25 3.32
C ILE A 119 4.56 -6.30 3.71
N HIS A 120 4.45 -5.68 4.88
CA HIS A 120 5.46 -4.73 5.35
C HIS A 120 6.80 -5.40 5.69
N GLY A 121 6.77 -6.66 6.10
CA GLY A 121 7.99 -7.47 6.27
C GLY A 121 8.71 -7.75 4.96
N ALA A 122 7.97 -8.00 3.88
CA ALA A 122 8.54 -8.10 2.53
C ALA A 122 9.11 -6.74 2.08
N LEU A 123 8.34 -5.66 2.25
CA LEU A 123 8.76 -4.31 1.91
C LEU A 123 10.02 -3.87 2.68
N ALA A 124 10.09 -4.15 3.98
CA ALA A 124 11.27 -3.81 4.80
C ALA A 124 12.57 -4.45 4.27
N ARG A 125 12.47 -5.67 3.74
CA ARG A 125 13.62 -6.33 3.13
C ARG A 125 14.03 -5.65 1.82
N VAL A 126 13.04 -5.30 0.99
CA VAL A 126 13.29 -4.55 -0.25
C VAL A 126 13.94 -3.21 0.02
N LEU A 127 13.42 -2.45 0.98
CA LEU A 127 13.99 -1.15 1.36
C LEU A 127 15.45 -1.28 1.77
N ARG A 128 15.80 -2.27 2.60
CA ARG A 128 17.19 -2.53 3.00
C ARG A 128 18.07 -2.96 1.83
N ASP A 129 17.56 -3.82 0.93
CA ASP A 129 18.29 -4.20 -0.29
C ASP A 129 18.54 -2.98 -1.20
N CYS A 130 17.66 -1.97 -1.14
CA CYS A 130 17.83 -0.68 -1.83
C CYS A 130 18.66 0.34 -1.04
N GLY A 131 19.24 -0.03 0.10
CA GLY A 131 20.08 0.84 0.93
C GLY A 131 19.31 1.78 1.86
N VAL A 132 18.01 1.56 2.05
CA VAL A 132 17.18 2.35 2.97
C VAL A 132 17.05 1.61 4.30
N GLU A 133 17.67 2.15 5.36
CA GLU A 133 17.55 1.59 6.70
C GLU A 133 16.13 1.81 7.25
N CYS A 134 15.52 0.75 7.73
CA CYS A 134 14.19 0.81 8.33
C CYS A 134 13.97 -0.24 9.42
N VAL A 135 13.06 0.08 10.31
CA VAL A 135 12.60 -0.78 11.41
C VAL A 135 11.08 -0.97 11.30
N MET A 136 10.60 -2.17 11.52
CA MET A 136 9.16 -2.42 11.68
C MET A 136 8.78 -2.17 13.12
N LEU A 137 7.75 -1.37 13.35
CA LEU A 137 7.26 -1.08 14.69
C LEU A 137 6.58 -2.29 15.33
N ASP A 138 6.95 -2.55 16.59
CA ASP A 138 6.30 -3.49 17.50
C ASP A 138 5.49 -2.70 18.54
N GLY A 139 4.27 -2.32 18.20
CA GLY A 139 3.39 -1.51 19.04
C GLY A 139 3.10 -0.15 18.41
N ASP A 140 2.06 0.50 18.90
CA ASP A 140 1.68 1.83 18.43
C ASP A 140 2.56 2.90 19.09
N ALA A 141 2.89 3.95 18.33
CA ALA A 141 3.58 5.10 18.91
C ALA A 141 2.67 5.79 19.94
N PRO A 142 3.20 6.23 21.08
CA PRO A 142 2.44 7.03 22.00
C PRO A 142 2.03 8.36 21.31
N ASP A 143 0.75 8.74 21.40
CA ASP A 143 0.15 9.93 20.80
C ASP A 143 -0.08 9.88 19.27
N GLY A 144 -1.12 9.12 18.91
CA GLY A 144 -1.63 9.07 17.55
C GLY A 144 -2.44 10.29 17.13
N GLY A 145 -1.81 11.27 16.48
CA GLY A 145 -2.55 12.29 15.71
C GLY A 145 -3.29 11.68 14.52
N ARG A 146 -4.32 12.37 13.99
CA ARG A 146 -5.10 11.90 12.83
C ARG A 146 -4.35 11.93 11.49
N ALA A 147 -3.21 12.60 11.41
CA ALA A 147 -2.35 12.56 10.23
C ALA A 147 -1.55 11.24 10.23
N CYS A 148 -1.80 10.38 9.25
CA CYS A 148 -1.33 8.98 9.21
C CYS A 148 0.19 8.84 9.25
N PHE A 149 0.94 9.82 8.71
CA PHE A 149 2.39 9.79 8.72
C PHE A 149 3.05 10.45 9.93
N SER A 150 2.31 11.20 10.75
CA SER A 150 2.82 11.71 12.04
C SER A 150 2.65 10.72 13.19
N SER A 151 1.90 9.63 12.99
CA SER A 151 1.56 8.66 14.03
C SER A 151 1.68 7.23 13.49
N PRO A 152 2.89 6.67 13.48
CA PRO A 152 3.09 5.29 13.06
C PRO A 152 2.35 4.32 13.99
N VAL A 153 1.77 3.27 13.40
CA VAL A 153 1.07 2.19 14.11
C VAL A 153 1.84 0.87 14.00
N THR A 154 1.42 -0.11 14.78
CA THR A 154 2.01 -1.46 14.76
C THR A 154 2.18 -1.99 13.33
N SER A 155 3.38 -2.45 13.03
CA SER A 155 3.83 -2.97 11.73
C SER A 155 4.01 -1.94 10.61
N ASP A 156 3.90 -0.64 10.89
CA ASP A 156 4.44 0.39 9.99
C ASP A 156 5.97 0.30 9.95
N LEU A 157 6.55 0.81 8.87
CA LEU A 157 8.00 0.95 8.74
C LEU A 157 8.39 2.39 9.09
N VAL A 158 9.42 2.50 9.91
CA VAL A 158 9.99 3.79 10.32
C VAL A 158 11.49 3.82 10.04
N PHE A 159 12.04 5.00 9.86
CA PHE A 159 13.49 5.21 9.92
C PHE A 159 14.02 4.91 11.33
N PRO A 160 15.35 4.68 11.50
CA PRO A 160 15.94 4.50 12.83
C PRO A 160 15.65 5.67 13.80
N GLY A 161 15.39 6.87 13.30
CA GLY A 161 14.99 8.06 14.05
C GLY A 161 13.51 8.07 14.50
N GLY A 162 12.70 7.10 14.08
CA GLY A 162 11.29 6.99 14.46
C GLY A 162 10.30 7.65 13.49
N GLU A 163 10.79 8.39 12.49
CA GLU A 163 9.94 8.97 11.44
C GLU A 163 9.33 7.88 10.57
N LYS A 164 8.05 8.02 10.23
CA LYS A 164 7.35 7.04 9.39
C LYS A 164 7.90 7.05 7.97
N LEU A 165 8.31 5.88 7.51
CA LEU A 165 8.81 5.63 6.16
C LEU A 165 7.74 5.02 5.27
N ALA A 166 7.03 4.01 5.75
CA ALA A 166 5.97 3.39 4.98
C ALA A 166 4.82 2.94 5.88
N GLY A 167 3.63 3.04 5.32
CA GLY A 167 2.39 2.59 5.95
C GLY A 167 1.36 2.19 4.90
N GLY A 168 0.22 1.70 5.35
CA GLY A 168 -0.85 1.32 4.46
C GLY A 168 -2.19 1.19 5.17
N GLY A 169 -3.22 0.96 4.37
CA GLY A 169 -4.55 0.62 4.83
C GLY A 169 -5.03 -0.68 4.19
N GLN A 170 -5.97 -1.34 4.82
CA GLN A 170 -6.56 -2.57 4.28
C GLN A 170 -8.08 -2.48 4.24
N ARG A 171 -8.67 -3.02 3.15
CA ARG A 171 -10.08 -3.33 3.02
C ARG A 171 -10.27 -4.80 2.76
N ARG A 172 -11.16 -5.41 3.50
CA ARG A 172 -11.52 -6.82 3.32
C ARG A 172 -12.95 -6.92 2.80
N VAL A 173 -13.12 -7.66 1.72
CA VAL A 173 -14.43 -7.98 1.15
C VAL A 173 -14.60 -9.50 1.10
N ARG A 174 -15.80 -9.97 0.75
CA ARG A 174 -16.04 -11.40 0.59
C ARG A 174 -15.16 -11.97 -0.53
N GLY A 175 -14.08 -12.63 -0.15
CA GLY A 175 -13.16 -13.30 -1.09
C GLY A 175 -11.91 -12.52 -1.47
N GLY A 176 -11.76 -11.27 -1.03
CA GLY A 176 -10.61 -10.46 -1.40
C GLY A 176 -10.09 -9.54 -0.31
N VAL A 177 -8.88 -9.06 -0.49
CA VAL A 177 -8.25 -8.02 0.33
C VAL A 177 -7.57 -7.02 -0.60
N LEU A 178 -7.80 -5.74 -0.34
CA LEU A 178 -7.08 -4.62 -0.91
C LEU A 178 -6.15 -4.06 0.17
N HIS A 179 -4.87 -3.94 -0.14
CA HIS A 179 -3.89 -3.22 0.65
C HIS A 179 -3.36 -2.05 -0.17
N GLN A 180 -3.61 -0.83 0.28
CA GLN A 180 -3.08 0.40 -0.32
C GLN A 180 -1.94 0.89 0.56
N GLY A 181 -0.74 0.98 -0.01
CA GLY A 181 0.49 1.35 0.67
C GLY A 181 1.10 2.64 0.10
N SER A 182 1.86 3.32 0.94
CA SER A 182 2.61 4.53 0.61
C SER A 182 4.00 4.44 1.25
N ILE A 183 5.03 4.70 0.46
CA ILE A 183 6.43 4.79 0.90
C ILE A 183 6.84 6.25 0.74
N GLN A 184 7.35 6.87 1.79
CA GLN A 184 7.65 8.30 1.81
C GLN A 184 9.10 8.58 2.22
N ASN A 185 9.53 9.80 1.96
CA ASN A 185 10.81 10.33 2.42
C ASN A 185 12.04 9.54 1.96
N CYS A 186 11.95 8.79 0.87
CA CYS A 186 13.09 8.11 0.25
C CYS A 186 12.94 8.02 -1.26
N LEU A 187 14.08 7.82 -1.92
CA LEU A 187 14.13 7.48 -3.34
C LEU A 187 14.48 6.00 -3.47
N LEU A 188 13.73 5.31 -4.32
CA LEU A 188 13.99 3.91 -4.61
C LEU A 188 14.52 3.76 -6.05
N PRO A 189 15.47 2.86 -6.27
CA PRO A 189 15.95 2.54 -7.62
C PRO A 189 14.84 1.89 -8.43
N SER A 190 14.94 1.96 -9.76
CA SER A 190 14.08 1.17 -10.63
C SER A 190 14.18 -0.33 -10.30
N GLY A 191 13.07 -1.03 -10.35
CA GLY A 191 13.02 -2.47 -10.02
C GLY A 191 12.73 -2.81 -8.55
N TRP A 192 12.56 -1.80 -7.66
CA TRP A 192 12.12 -2.05 -6.27
C TRP A 192 10.81 -2.85 -6.19
N ASP A 193 9.91 -2.61 -7.12
CA ASP A 193 8.62 -3.27 -7.25
C ASP A 193 8.75 -4.74 -7.71
N GLU A 194 9.72 -5.05 -8.58
CA GLU A 194 10.07 -6.43 -8.93
C GLU A 194 10.65 -7.19 -7.73
N LEU A 195 11.52 -6.54 -6.96
CA LEU A 195 12.03 -7.11 -5.71
C LEU A 195 10.88 -7.37 -4.72
N LEU A 196 9.90 -6.47 -4.63
CA LEU A 196 8.73 -6.67 -3.78
C LEU A 196 7.86 -7.84 -4.29
N ALA A 197 7.58 -7.89 -5.59
CA ALA A 197 6.84 -8.99 -6.20
C ALA A 197 7.51 -10.35 -5.95
N ALA A 198 8.84 -10.44 -6.11
CA ALA A 198 9.61 -11.66 -5.86
C ALA A 198 9.61 -12.10 -4.39
N ARG A 199 9.39 -11.18 -3.44
CA ARG A 199 9.28 -11.54 -2.02
C ARG A 199 7.86 -11.90 -1.59
N LEU A 200 6.85 -11.45 -2.36
CA LEU A 200 5.45 -11.73 -2.09
C LEU A 200 4.95 -13.00 -2.81
N ALA A 201 5.61 -13.43 -3.89
CA ALA A 201 5.15 -14.58 -4.67
C ALA A 201 6.31 -15.49 -5.11
N GLU A 202 5.99 -16.79 -5.31
CA GLU A 202 6.92 -17.77 -5.87
C GLU A 202 7.21 -17.47 -7.35
N LYS A 203 6.20 -16.96 -8.07
CA LYS A 203 6.30 -16.55 -9.47
C LYS A 203 5.59 -15.22 -9.66
N HIS A 204 6.16 -14.34 -10.47
CA HIS A 204 5.48 -13.12 -10.89
C HIS A 204 5.67 -12.89 -12.40
N SER A 205 4.71 -12.14 -12.98
CA SER A 205 4.79 -11.68 -14.37
C SER A 205 4.64 -10.17 -14.40
N LEU A 206 5.45 -9.49 -15.19
CA LEU A 206 5.38 -8.05 -15.39
C LEU A 206 4.30 -7.72 -16.44
N CYS A 207 3.46 -6.76 -16.14
CA CYS A 207 2.53 -6.12 -17.05
C CYS A 207 2.81 -4.60 -17.06
N VAL A 208 2.88 -4.02 -18.25
CA VAL A 208 3.08 -2.57 -18.46
C VAL A 208 2.01 -1.98 -19.38
N ASP A 209 0.95 -2.72 -19.67
CA ASP A 209 -0.16 -2.23 -20.46
C ASP A 209 -0.99 -1.21 -19.66
N ALA A 210 -1.56 -0.22 -20.34
CA ALA A 210 -2.41 0.79 -19.71
C ALA A 210 -3.69 0.20 -19.13
N GLU A 211 -4.13 -0.95 -19.65
CA GLU A 211 -5.24 -1.73 -19.14
C GLU A 211 -4.77 -3.14 -18.78
N LEU A 212 -4.90 -3.50 -17.52
CA LEU A 212 -4.59 -4.87 -17.07
C LEU A 212 -5.67 -5.86 -17.53
N PHE A 213 -6.92 -5.40 -17.71
CA PHE A 213 -8.06 -6.21 -18.17
C PHE A 213 -9.04 -5.36 -18.99
N PRO A 214 -9.79 -5.97 -19.91
CA PRO A 214 -10.76 -5.26 -20.74
C PRO A 214 -11.81 -4.50 -19.90
N GLY A 215 -12.05 -3.24 -20.23
CA GLY A 215 -13.03 -2.39 -19.57
C GLY A 215 -12.55 -1.78 -18.25
N MET A 216 -11.27 -1.81 -17.94
CA MET A 216 -10.71 -1.16 -16.76
C MET A 216 -10.95 0.36 -16.76
N ASN A 217 -10.77 1.01 -17.92
CA ASN A 217 -10.96 2.45 -18.06
C ASN A 217 -12.45 2.87 -18.14
N ALA A 218 -13.35 1.97 -18.51
CA ALA A 218 -14.80 2.27 -18.59
C ALA A 218 -15.48 2.49 -17.22
N ARG A 219 -14.75 2.28 -16.12
CA ARG A 219 -15.26 2.48 -14.75
C ARG A 219 -14.82 3.79 -14.11
N VAL A 220 -14.05 4.58 -14.84
CA VAL A 220 -13.49 5.86 -14.39
C VAL A 220 -14.36 7.05 -14.85
N GLU A 221 -15.34 6.81 -15.72
CA GLU A 221 -16.36 7.77 -16.13
C GLU A 221 -17.61 7.65 -15.20
#